data_f1842951acee0ca0733ae4ba86140ac4
#
_entry.id   f1842951acee0ca0733ae4ba86140ac4
#
_cell.length_a   1.000
_cell.length_b   1.000
_cell.length_c   1.000
_cell.angle_alpha   90.00
_cell.angle_beta   90.00
_cell.angle_gamma   90.00
#
_symmetry.space_group_name_H-M   'P 1'
#
loop_
_entity.id
_entity.type
_entity.pdbx_description
1 polymer ?
#
loop_
_entity_poly.entity_id
_entity_poly.type
_entity_poly.pdbx_seq_one_letter_code
_entity_poly.pdbx_strand_id
1 'polypeptide(L)'
;MTTGLKFDELVRTTGTTPRQIRYLIAEGFVPPPTGGRTYATYGDVHVAAIRRYDRLRSLGFPPAAIRLLLDAREGIPVPIANGLTLVIAPDLIGAGGDVTGLAAKAAAKVEELLIEGASNERRNAAG
;
A
#
# COMPACT_ATOMS: atom_id res chain seq x y z
N MET A 1 -16.42 15.51 19.10
CA MET A 1 -16.33 16.56 18.09
C MET A 1 -14.92 16.62 17.51
N THR A 2 -14.82 16.23 16.28
CA THR A 2 -13.55 16.25 15.58
C THR A 2 -13.30 17.63 14.99
N THR A 3 -12.60 18.45 15.72
CA THR A 3 -11.98 19.61 15.12
C THR A 3 -10.82 19.12 14.27
N GLY A 4 -10.84 19.48 12.99
CA GLY A 4 -9.74 19.14 12.11
C GLY A 4 -8.42 19.67 12.66
N LEU A 5 -7.37 18.89 12.50
CA LEU A 5 -6.02 19.29 12.90
C LEU A 5 -5.43 20.26 11.89
N LYS A 6 -4.62 21.18 12.37
CA LYS A 6 -3.77 22.01 11.52
C LYS A 6 -2.54 21.19 11.13
N PHE A 7 -1.83 21.63 10.10
CA PHE A 7 -0.66 20.92 9.61
C PHE A 7 0.38 20.64 10.72
N ASP A 8 0.67 21.65 11.54
CA ASP A 8 1.62 21.50 12.65
C ASP A 8 1.18 20.47 13.68
N GLU A 9 -0.13 20.41 13.93
CA GLU A 9 -0.70 19.43 14.84
C GLU A 9 -0.62 18.01 14.25
N LEU A 10 -0.82 17.90 12.94
CA LEU A 10 -0.67 16.61 12.22
C LEU A 10 0.76 16.11 12.33
N VAL A 11 1.74 16.97 12.16
CA VAL A 11 3.17 16.66 12.32
C VAL A 11 3.43 16.10 13.72
N ARG A 12 2.94 16.77 14.74
CA ARG A 12 3.14 16.35 16.14
C ARG A 12 2.41 15.05 16.46
N THR A 13 1.20 14.90 15.98
CA THR A 13 0.37 13.73 16.25
C THR A 13 0.96 12.46 15.63
N THR A 14 1.49 12.56 14.42
CA THR A 14 2.03 11.40 13.69
C THR A 14 3.52 11.19 13.92
N GLY A 15 4.22 12.20 14.40
CA GLY A 15 5.67 12.15 14.53
C GLY A 15 6.41 12.16 13.20
N THR A 16 5.72 12.53 12.12
CA THR A 16 6.25 12.53 10.76
C THR A 16 6.68 13.94 10.38
N THR A 17 7.77 14.08 9.64
CA THR A 17 8.28 15.40 9.25
C THR A 17 7.33 16.10 8.27
N PRO A 18 7.31 17.46 8.26
CA PRO A 18 6.51 18.21 7.28
C PRO A 18 6.83 17.83 5.84
N ARG A 19 8.10 17.63 5.52
CA ARG A 19 8.55 17.22 4.19
C ARG A 19 7.94 15.88 3.79
N GLN A 20 7.95 14.91 4.70
CA GLN A 20 7.41 13.58 4.45
C GLN A 20 5.90 13.62 4.24
N ILE A 21 5.19 14.39 5.05
CA ILE A 21 3.74 14.53 4.90
C ILE A 21 3.39 15.14 3.54
N ARG A 22 4.11 16.18 3.13
CA ARG A 22 3.89 16.80 1.82
C ARG A 22 4.15 15.84 0.68
N TYR A 23 5.21 15.02 0.82
CA TYR A 23 5.52 13.97 -0.15
C TYR A 23 4.37 12.95 -0.24
N LEU A 24 3.88 12.48 0.89
CA LEU A 24 2.80 11.49 0.92
C LEU A 24 1.51 12.01 0.28
N ILE A 25 1.19 13.28 0.49
CA ILE A 25 0.03 13.92 -0.12
C ILE A 25 0.24 14.07 -1.64
N ALA A 26 1.41 14.55 -2.04
CA ALA A 26 1.73 14.75 -3.46
C ALA A 26 1.70 13.43 -4.24
N GLU A 27 2.15 12.34 -3.63
CA GLU A 27 2.18 11.02 -4.26
C GLU A 27 0.86 10.25 -4.13
N GLY A 28 -0.12 10.80 -3.41
CA GLY A 28 -1.43 10.17 -3.26
C GLY A 28 -1.53 9.09 -2.20
N PHE A 29 -0.50 8.91 -1.36
CA PHE A 29 -0.55 7.98 -0.23
C PHE A 29 -1.45 8.48 0.89
N VAL A 30 -1.58 9.80 1.00
CA VAL A 30 -2.43 10.48 1.98
C VAL A 30 -3.36 11.40 1.20
N PRO A 31 -4.66 11.41 1.52
CA PRO A 31 -5.58 12.30 0.82
C PRO A 31 -5.25 13.77 1.07
N PRO A 32 -5.64 14.68 0.16
CA PRO A 32 -5.41 16.10 0.37
C PRO A 32 -6.22 16.61 1.56
N PRO A 33 -5.78 17.71 2.18
CA PRO A 33 -6.52 18.30 3.29
C PRO A 33 -7.90 18.79 2.85
N THR A 34 -8.80 18.90 3.82
CA THR A 34 -10.12 19.46 3.60
C THR A 34 -10.05 20.98 3.76
N GLY A 35 -10.74 21.73 2.92
CA GLY A 35 -10.93 23.18 3.12
C GLY A 35 -9.95 24.10 2.41
N GLY A 36 -9.21 23.70 1.43
CA GLY A 36 -8.34 24.59 0.64
C GLY A 36 -7.13 25.15 1.41
N ARG A 37 -6.34 26.01 0.75
CA ARG A 37 -5.05 26.48 1.27
C ARG A 37 -5.13 27.25 2.59
N THR A 38 -6.14 28.09 2.75
CA THR A 38 -6.26 28.98 3.92
C THR A 38 -6.83 28.26 5.13
N TYR A 39 -7.72 27.29 4.89
CA TYR A 39 -8.44 26.58 5.94
C TYR A 39 -8.19 25.09 5.89
N ALA A 40 -6.98 24.69 5.48
CA ALA A 40 -6.61 23.28 5.38
C ALA A 40 -6.70 22.61 6.75
N THR A 41 -7.51 21.57 6.84
CA THR A 41 -7.64 20.76 8.05
C THR A 41 -7.42 19.28 7.72
N TYR A 42 -6.91 18.56 8.71
CA TYR A 42 -6.58 17.15 8.60
C TYR A 42 -7.33 16.38 9.68
N GLY A 43 -7.92 15.25 9.32
CA GLY A 43 -8.70 14.45 10.25
C GLY A 43 -8.11 13.06 10.50
N ASP A 44 -8.92 12.21 11.09
CA ASP A 44 -8.53 10.84 11.41
C ASP A 44 -8.09 10.04 10.18
N VAL A 45 -8.69 10.32 9.03
CA VAL A 45 -8.33 9.69 7.75
C VAL A 45 -6.88 9.96 7.40
N HIS A 46 -6.43 11.19 7.61
CA HIS A 46 -5.05 11.60 7.32
C HIS A 46 -4.06 10.95 8.28
N VAL A 47 -4.38 10.96 9.57
CA VAL A 47 -3.55 10.31 10.59
C VAL A 47 -3.43 8.81 10.31
N ALA A 48 -4.54 8.16 10.02
CA ALA A 48 -4.56 6.73 9.73
C ALA A 48 -3.75 6.38 8.48
N ALA A 49 -3.84 7.20 7.43
CA ALA A 49 -3.10 6.99 6.19
C ALA A 49 -1.59 7.13 6.40
N ILE A 50 -1.16 8.14 7.15
CA ILE A 50 0.25 8.34 7.48
C ILE A 50 0.79 7.17 8.30
N ARG A 51 0.06 6.75 9.32
CA ARG A 51 0.48 5.64 10.18
C ARG A 51 0.56 4.33 9.42
N ARG A 52 -0.37 4.09 8.50
CA ARG A 52 -0.36 2.89 7.65
C ARG A 52 0.88 2.88 6.76
N TYR A 53 1.19 4.01 6.12
CA TYR A 53 2.38 4.13 5.29
C TYR A 53 3.63 3.84 6.11
N ASP A 54 3.78 4.47 7.27
CA ASP A 54 4.93 4.29 8.15
C ASP A 54 5.07 2.84 8.61
N ARG A 55 3.96 2.19 8.94
CA ARG A 55 3.95 0.79 9.34
C ARG A 55 4.45 -0.12 8.22
N LEU A 56 3.96 0.08 7.00
CA LEU A 56 4.37 -0.72 5.85
C LEU A 56 5.85 -0.49 5.53
N ARG A 57 6.32 0.75 5.62
CA ARG A 57 7.74 1.05 5.46
C ARG A 57 8.59 0.33 6.51
N SER A 58 8.13 0.32 7.75
CA SER A 58 8.82 -0.38 8.85
C SER A 58 8.92 -1.87 8.62
N LEU A 59 7.93 -2.44 7.94
CA LEU A 59 7.92 -3.87 7.57
C LEU A 59 8.81 -4.18 6.37
N GLY A 60 9.40 -3.16 5.75
CA GLY A 60 10.33 -3.33 4.64
C GLY A 60 9.74 -3.12 3.26
N PHE A 61 8.47 -2.73 3.15
CA PHE A 61 7.86 -2.48 1.84
C PHE A 61 8.36 -1.16 1.25
N PRO A 62 8.88 -1.16 0.01
CA PRO A 62 9.24 0.09 -0.67
C PRO A 62 7.99 0.87 -1.08
N PRO A 63 8.10 2.19 -1.35
CA PRO A 63 6.93 3.01 -1.72
C PRO A 63 6.10 2.45 -2.88
N ALA A 64 6.73 1.89 -3.90
CA ALA A 64 6.01 1.29 -5.03
C ALA A 64 5.13 0.11 -4.60
N ALA A 65 5.62 -0.73 -3.69
CA ALA A 65 4.85 -1.85 -3.15
C ALA A 65 3.70 -1.35 -2.26
N ILE A 66 3.94 -0.30 -1.48
CA ILE A 66 2.90 0.31 -0.65
C ILE A 66 1.77 0.85 -1.52
N ARG A 67 2.09 1.49 -2.63
CA ARG A 67 1.09 1.97 -3.59
C ARG A 67 0.21 0.83 -4.09
N LEU A 68 0.82 -0.30 -4.45
CA LEU A 68 0.07 -1.48 -4.88
C LEU A 68 -0.84 -2.02 -3.77
N LEU A 69 -0.37 -2.04 -2.53
CA LEU A 69 -1.18 -2.50 -1.39
C LEU A 69 -2.36 -1.57 -1.11
N LEU A 70 -2.17 -0.26 -1.27
CA LEU A 70 -3.25 0.70 -1.09
C LEU A 70 -4.28 0.61 -2.22
N ASP A 71 -3.82 0.47 -3.45
CA ASP A 71 -4.70 0.28 -4.61
C ASP A 71 -5.48 -1.03 -4.49
N ALA A 72 -4.87 -2.06 -3.91
CA ALA A 72 -5.49 -3.36 -3.71
C ALA A 72 -6.67 -3.32 -2.71
N ARG A 73 -6.79 -2.28 -1.89
CA ARG A 73 -7.93 -2.15 -0.97
C ARG A 73 -9.27 -2.05 -1.71
N GLU A 74 -9.24 -1.51 -2.92
CA GLU A 74 -10.42 -1.43 -3.77
C GLU A 74 -10.49 -2.62 -4.73
N GLY A 75 -9.50 -3.51 -4.66
CA GLY A 75 -9.41 -4.66 -5.53
C GLY A 75 -10.35 -5.78 -5.12
N ILE A 76 -10.58 -6.68 -6.06
CA ILE A 76 -11.43 -7.85 -5.85
C ILE A 76 -10.53 -9.00 -5.40
N PRO A 77 -10.74 -9.52 -4.19
CA PRO A 77 -9.97 -10.66 -3.70
C PRO A 77 -10.44 -11.95 -4.37
N VAL A 78 -9.50 -12.71 -4.92
CA VAL A 78 -9.79 -13.99 -5.55
C VAL A 78 -8.93 -15.04 -4.86
N PRO A 79 -9.53 -15.87 -3.99
CA PRO A 79 -8.77 -16.94 -3.34
C PRO A 79 -8.41 -18.01 -4.34
N ILE A 80 -7.14 -18.37 -4.37
CA ILE A 80 -6.60 -19.40 -5.27
C ILE A 80 -6.42 -20.72 -4.51
N ALA A 81 -5.82 -20.62 -3.33
CA ALA A 81 -5.54 -21.78 -2.49
C ALA A 81 -5.35 -21.30 -1.06
N ASN A 82 -5.26 -22.24 -0.13
CA ASN A 82 -5.01 -21.91 1.26
C ASN A 82 -3.67 -21.16 1.39
N GLY A 83 -3.74 -19.92 1.85
CA GLY A 83 -2.56 -19.05 1.98
C GLY A 83 -2.22 -18.25 0.73
N LEU A 84 -3.01 -18.38 -0.35
CA LEU A 84 -2.77 -17.63 -1.58
C LEU A 84 -4.05 -16.97 -2.07
N THR A 85 -4.07 -15.64 -2.07
CA THR A 85 -5.17 -14.84 -2.59
C THR A 85 -4.62 -13.80 -3.55
N LEU A 86 -5.22 -13.70 -4.72
CA LEU A 86 -4.92 -12.63 -5.67
C LEU A 86 -5.88 -11.47 -5.44
N VAL A 87 -5.37 -10.25 -5.62
CA VAL A 87 -6.22 -9.06 -5.59
C VAL A 87 -6.14 -8.41 -6.97
N ILE A 88 -7.27 -8.28 -7.61
CA ILE A 88 -7.35 -7.77 -8.98
C ILE A 88 -8.05 -6.41 -8.97
N ALA A 89 -7.42 -5.41 -9.56
CA ALA A 89 -8.03 -4.09 -9.69
C ALA A 89 -9.34 -4.19 -10.49
N PRO A 90 -10.42 -3.53 -10.05
CA PRO A 90 -11.73 -3.64 -10.72
C PRO A 90 -11.69 -3.25 -12.20
N ASP A 91 -10.91 -2.24 -12.55
CA ASP A 91 -10.78 -1.77 -13.93
C ASP A 91 -10.01 -2.73 -14.84
N LEU A 92 -9.26 -3.66 -14.27
CA LEU A 92 -8.57 -4.69 -15.03
C LEU A 92 -9.54 -5.80 -15.48
N ILE A 93 -10.62 -6.02 -14.72
CA ILE A 93 -11.59 -7.05 -15.02
C ILE A 93 -12.42 -6.62 -16.24
N GLY A 94 -12.37 -7.45 -17.27
CA GLY A 94 -13.08 -7.15 -18.51
C GLY A 94 -12.40 -6.12 -19.42
N ALA A 95 -11.20 -5.65 -19.04
CA ALA A 95 -10.48 -4.65 -19.85
C ALA A 95 -9.98 -5.19 -21.19
N GLY A 96 -9.91 -6.51 -21.35
CA GLY A 96 -9.34 -7.14 -22.52
C GLY A 96 -7.82 -7.14 -22.47
N GLY A 97 -7.20 -7.26 -23.65
CA GLY A 97 -5.74 -7.31 -23.75
C GLY A 97 -5.20 -8.73 -23.65
N ASP A 98 -3.92 -8.86 -23.35
CA ASP A 98 -3.22 -10.15 -23.31
C ASP A 98 -3.43 -10.85 -21.97
N VAL A 99 -4.61 -11.45 -21.81
CA VAL A 99 -4.99 -12.17 -20.59
C VAL A 99 -4.04 -13.36 -20.33
N THR A 100 -3.73 -14.11 -21.36
CA THR A 100 -2.85 -15.30 -21.26
C THR A 100 -1.44 -14.88 -20.82
N GLY A 101 -0.89 -13.83 -21.40
CA GLY A 101 0.42 -13.32 -21.03
C GLY A 101 0.46 -12.80 -19.59
N LEU A 102 -0.57 -12.11 -19.16
CA LEU A 102 -0.65 -11.60 -17.80
C LEU A 102 -0.77 -12.75 -16.79
N ALA A 103 -1.61 -13.73 -17.08
CA ALA A 103 -1.76 -14.92 -16.24
C ALA A 103 -0.45 -15.70 -16.13
N ALA A 104 0.29 -15.82 -17.23
CA ALA A 104 1.60 -16.49 -17.25
C ALA A 104 2.61 -15.75 -16.38
N LYS A 105 2.62 -14.41 -16.41
CA LYS A 105 3.48 -13.60 -15.55
C LYS A 105 3.15 -13.79 -14.09
N ALA A 106 1.87 -13.81 -13.75
CA ALA A 106 1.42 -14.03 -12.38
C ALA A 106 1.84 -15.41 -11.89
N ALA A 107 1.64 -16.44 -12.69
CA ALA A 107 2.01 -17.81 -12.34
C ALA A 107 3.53 -17.94 -12.15
N ALA A 108 4.32 -17.35 -13.04
CA ALA A 108 5.78 -17.36 -12.94
C ALA A 108 6.26 -16.68 -11.67
N LYS A 109 5.65 -15.55 -11.30
CA LYS A 109 6.02 -14.82 -10.10
C LYS A 109 5.68 -15.57 -8.82
N VAL A 110 4.50 -16.18 -8.78
CA VAL A 110 4.09 -17.01 -7.64
C VAL A 110 5.05 -18.18 -7.47
N GLU A 111 5.37 -18.86 -8.56
CA GLU A 111 6.30 -20.01 -8.56
C GLU A 111 7.68 -19.58 -8.05
N GLU A 112 8.21 -18.47 -8.56
CA GLU A 112 9.49 -17.91 -8.13
C GLU A 112 9.52 -17.64 -6.62
N LEU A 113 8.49 -17.00 -6.08
CA LEU A 113 8.42 -16.68 -4.65
C LEU A 113 8.34 -17.91 -3.77
N LEU A 114 7.57 -18.92 -4.18
CA LEU A 114 7.40 -20.15 -3.40
C LEU A 114 8.66 -20.99 -3.42
N ILE A 115 9.34 -21.08 -4.55
CA ILE A 115 10.61 -21.82 -4.67
C ILE A 115 11.72 -21.12 -3.90
N GLU A 116 11.84 -19.80 -4.02
CA GLU A 116 12.84 -19.02 -3.31
C GLU A 116 12.67 -19.13 -1.80
N GLY A 117 11.45 -19.07 -1.30
CA GLY A 117 11.15 -19.27 0.11
C GLY A 117 11.59 -20.62 0.62
N ALA A 118 11.33 -21.68 -0.14
CA ALA A 118 11.74 -23.04 0.21
C ALA A 118 13.27 -23.17 0.24
N SER A 119 13.97 -22.54 -0.70
CA SER A 119 15.44 -22.54 -0.73
C SER A 119 16.05 -21.85 0.48
N ASN A 120 15.47 -20.72 0.90
CA ASN A 120 15.92 -20.00 2.07
C ASN A 120 15.70 -20.78 3.36
N GLU A 121 14.57 -21.47 3.49
CA GLU A 121 14.30 -22.31 4.64
C GLU A 121 15.29 -23.47 4.74
N ARG A 122 15.64 -24.07 3.63
CA ARG A 122 16.64 -25.15 3.59
C ARG A 122 18.01 -24.65 4.02
N ARG A 123 18.41 -23.44 3.60
CA ARG A 123 19.68 -22.84 4.02
C ARG A 123 19.70 -22.59 5.51
N ASN A 124 18.63 -22.09 6.07
CA ASN A 124 18.53 -21.83 7.51
C ASN A 124 18.52 -23.11 8.32
N ALA A 125 17.92 -24.18 7.82
CA ALA A 125 17.90 -25.47 8.47
C ALA A 125 19.26 -26.18 8.42
N ALA A 126 20.06 -25.92 7.37
CA ALA A 126 21.38 -26.55 7.20
C ALA A 126 22.50 -25.81 7.93
N GLY A 127 22.25 -24.60 8.33
CA GLY A 127 23.21 -23.78 9.07
C GLY A 127 22.98 -23.88 10.55
#